data_b8a58be12b91f72e6dc4d54f50925479
#
_entry.id   b8a58be12b91f72e6dc4d54f50925479
#
_cell.length_a   1.000
_cell.length_b   1.000
_cell.length_c   1.000
_cell.angle_alpha   90.00
_cell.angle_beta   90.00
_cell.angle_gamma   90.00
#
_symmetry.space_group_name_H-M   'P 1'
#
loop_
_entity.id
_entity.type
_entity.pdbx_description
1 polymer ?
#
loop_
_entity_poly.entity_id
_entity_poly.type
_entity_poly.pdbx_seq_one_letter_code
_entity_poly.pdbx_strand_id
1 'polypeptide(L)'
;MRVKLKRLSDCLRQEGPLTVALPVGLALILVCLLVNRLNGKLRPVLETTATSKATNLMVQAIDIAVDNCLQENDMSYRDFVTLETDTAGKVASITSNTVANSRFRRQVVEAVIRQLGTMDSEALGIPLGTLTGQPLLSGAGPRVRVKVDSVGEVTADYSNTFTSAGVNQTLHRVCLNITATVYLFLPGEILPVSVSSSVCVAETVIVGETPDTYLNFDKGNS
;
A
#
# COMPACT_ATOMS: atom_id res chain seq x y z
N MET A 1 2.07 13.32 58.44
CA MET A 1 2.65 12.76 57.19
C MET A 1 4.18 12.85 57.13
N ARG A 2 4.85 13.75 57.84
CA ARG A 2 6.33 13.88 57.90
C ARG A 2 7.09 12.83 58.70
N VAL A 3 6.44 12.13 59.61
CA VAL A 3 7.08 11.14 60.52
C VAL A 3 7.33 9.78 59.81
N LYS A 4 6.53 9.40 58.82
CA LYS A 4 6.71 8.15 58.07
C LYS A 4 7.88 8.18 57.07
N LEU A 5 8.17 9.36 56.50
CA LEU A 5 9.31 9.51 55.57
C LEU A 5 10.68 9.46 56.31
N LYS A 6 10.74 9.99 57.53
CA LYS A 6 11.98 9.93 58.34
C LYS A 6 12.36 8.50 58.75
N ARG A 7 11.37 7.63 59.05
CA ARG A 7 11.64 6.22 59.37
C ARG A 7 12.15 5.40 58.17
N LEU A 8 11.72 5.73 56.96
CA LEU A 8 12.25 5.10 55.73
C LEU A 8 13.69 5.54 55.43
N SER A 9 14.04 6.83 55.69
CA SER A 9 15.41 7.31 55.50
C SER A 9 16.38 6.77 56.57
N ASP A 10 15.91 6.53 57.80
CA ASP A 10 16.73 5.99 58.88
C ASP A 10 16.98 4.48 58.74
N CYS A 11 16.03 3.72 58.16
CA CYS A 11 16.21 2.30 57.83
C CYS A 11 17.23 2.09 56.70
N LEU A 12 17.29 3.01 55.70
CA LEU A 12 18.26 2.97 54.59
C LEU A 12 19.69 3.37 55.02
N ARG A 13 19.85 4.00 56.19
CA ARG A 13 21.15 4.51 56.65
C ARG A 13 21.93 3.51 57.55
N GLN A 14 21.26 2.45 58.04
CA GLN A 14 21.86 1.46 58.96
C GLN A 14 22.27 0.16 58.26
N GLU A 15 21.81 -0.06 57.03
CA GLU A 15 22.25 -1.21 56.24
C GLU A 15 23.42 -0.78 55.35
N GLY A 16 24.53 -1.49 55.35
CA GLY A 16 25.72 -1.18 54.57
C GLY A 16 25.38 -1.03 53.09
N PRO A 17 26.16 -0.24 52.32
CA PRO A 17 25.85 0.08 50.90
C PRO A 17 25.66 -1.15 50.01
N LEU A 18 26.16 -2.31 50.40
CA LEU A 18 25.99 -3.59 49.70
C LEU A 18 24.60 -4.21 49.84
N THR A 19 23.93 -4.03 50.98
CA THR A 19 22.60 -4.63 51.25
C THR A 19 21.46 -3.93 50.49
N VAL A 20 21.64 -2.66 50.12
CA VAL A 20 20.70 -1.91 49.31
C VAL A 20 21.06 -2.00 47.80
N ALA A 21 22.34 -2.06 47.47
CA ALA A 21 22.81 -2.13 46.07
C ALA A 21 22.40 -3.45 45.40
N LEU A 22 22.37 -4.56 46.13
CA LEU A 22 22.05 -5.88 45.56
C LEU A 22 20.58 -6.01 45.13
N PRO A 23 19.54 -5.64 45.93
CA PRO A 23 18.14 -5.68 45.48
C PRO A 23 17.83 -4.64 44.39
N VAL A 24 18.47 -3.47 44.42
CA VAL A 24 18.32 -2.46 43.35
C VAL A 24 18.92 -2.98 42.03
N GLY A 25 20.09 -3.59 42.07
CA GLY A 25 20.72 -4.23 40.92
C GLY A 25 19.86 -5.36 40.34
N LEU A 26 19.30 -6.22 41.20
CA LEU A 26 18.40 -7.30 40.79
C LEU A 26 17.10 -6.75 40.16
N ALA A 27 16.52 -5.70 40.74
CA ALA A 27 15.31 -5.05 40.21
C ALA A 27 15.59 -4.42 38.85
N LEU A 28 16.73 -3.76 38.65
CA LEU A 28 17.13 -3.22 37.36
C LEU A 28 17.32 -4.31 36.29
N ILE A 29 17.96 -5.41 36.62
CA ILE A 29 18.12 -6.57 35.74
C ILE A 29 16.75 -7.14 35.37
N LEU A 30 15.83 -7.28 36.31
CA LEU A 30 14.49 -7.83 36.09
C LEU A 30 13.65 -6.91 35.21
N VAL A 31 13.74 -5.58 35.38
CA VAL A 31 13.10 -4.59 34.52
C VAL A 31 13.71 -4.66 33.12
N CYS A 32 15.02 -4.74 32.98
CA CYS A 32 15.69 -4.85 31.69
C CYS A 32 15.28 -6.13 30.92
N LEU A 33 15.18 -7.26 31.63
CA LEU A 33 14.70 -8.52 31.06
C LEU A 33 13.22 -8.43 30.65
N LEU A 34 12.38 -7.77 31.45
CA LEU A 34 10.97 -7.56 31.13
C LEU A 34 10.81 -6.69 29.87
N VAL A 35 11.54 -5.57 29.80
CA VAL A 35 11.54 -4.67 28.63
C VAL A 35 12.01 -5.40 27.38
N ASN A 36 13.07 -6.20 27.49
CA ASN A 36 13.58 -6.97 26.35
C ASN A 36 12.58 -8.04 25.88
N ARG A 37 11.89 -8.70 26.81
CA ARG A 37 10.81 -9.66 26.50
C ARG A 37 9.61 -8.99 25.85
N LEU A 38 9.23 -7.79 26.28
CA LEU A 38 8.14 -7.00 25.71
C LEU A 38 8.51 -6.54 24.30
N ASN A 39 9.69 -5.97 24.11
CA ASN A 39 10.17 -5.56 22.79
C ASN A 39 10.14 -6.71 21.78
N GLY A 40 10.60 -7.89 22.16
CA GLY A 40 10.62 -9.06 21.28
C GLY A 40 9.22 -9.55 20.85
N LYS A 41 8.18 -9.29 21.66
CA LYS A 41 6.78 -9.66 21.32
C LYS A 41 6.03 -8.56 20.60
N LEU A 42 6.26 -7.29 20.95
CA LEU A 42 5.52 -6.16 20.40
C LEU A 42 6.02 -5.77 19.00
N ARG A 43 7.31 -5.92 18.75
CA ARG A 43 7.94 -5.52 17.49
C ARG A 43 7.35 -6.21 16.26
N PRO A 44 7.23 -7.56 16.18
CA PRO A 44 6.69 -8.20 14.98
C PRO A 44 5.22 -7.81 14.72
N VAL A 45 4.42 -7.58 15.79
CA VAL A 45 3.04 -7.12 15.65
C VAL A 45 3.00 -5.69 15.14
N LEU A 46 3.92 -4.83 15.61
CA LEU A 46 4.06 -3.45 15.13
C LEU A 46 4.42 -3.42 13.64
N GLU A 47 5.44 -4.18 13.22
CA GLU A 47 5.89 -4.28 11.84
C GLU A 47 4.75 -4.76 10.91
N THR A 48 4.09 -5.86 11.26
CA THR A 48 2.98 -6.42 10.48
C THR A 48 1.81 -5.44 10.36
N THR A 49 1.44 -4.80 11.47
CA THR A 49 0.31 -3.84 11.48
C THR A 49 0.67 -2.56 10.72
N ALA A 50 1.90 -2.06 10.86
CA ALA A 50 2.39 -0.90 10.13
C ALA A 50 2.42 -1.17 8.62
N THR A 51 2.97 -2.32 8.21
CA THR A 51 3.00 -2.75 6.82
C THR A 51 1.59 -2.84 6.22
N SER A 52 0.67 -3.51 6.90
CA SER A 52 -0.70 -3.68 6.42
C SER A 52 -1.42 -2.33 6.25
N LYS A 53 -1.30 -1.43 7.23
CA LYS A 53 -1.88 -0.08 7.13
C LYS A 53 -1.24 0.74 6.00
N ALA A 54 0.08 0.72 5.92
CA ALA A 54 0.80 1.44 4.87
C ALA A 54 0.42 0.93 3.48
N THR A 55 0.38 -0.39 3.28
CA THR A 55 -0.04 -1.00 2.01
C THR A 55 -1.43 -0.50 1.59
N ASN A 56 -2.41 -0.51 2.50
CA ASN A 56 -3.76 -0.04 2.18
C ASN A 56 -3.78 1.45 1.81
N LEU A 57 -3.06 2.30 2.54
CA LEU A 57 -2.98 3.73 2.23
C LEU A 57 -2.20 3.99 0.93
N MET A 58 -1.16 3.20 0.64
CA MET A 58 -0.41 3.30 -0.61
C MET A 58 -1.26 2.94 -1.83
N VAL A 59 -2.06 1.86 -1.75
CA VAL A 59 -3.00 1.50 -2.83
C VAL A 59 -3.98 2.63 -3.08
N GLN A 60 -4.61 3.16 -2.03
CA GLN A 60 -5.53 4.30 -2.16
C GLN A 60 -4.85 5.53 -2.76
N ALA A 61 -3.62 5.83 -2.34
CA ALA A 61 -2.85 6.95 -2.87
C ALA A 61 -2.54 6.77 -4.37
N ILE A 62 -2.21 5.56 -4.80
CA ILE A 62 -1.98 5.22 -6.21
C ILE A 62 -3.26 5.41 -7.01
N ASP A 63 -4.38 4.85 -6.54
CA ASP A 63 -5.66 4.92 -7.24
C ASP A 63 -6.13 6.39 -7.41
N ILE A 64 -6.04 7.19 -6.33
CA ILE A 64 -6.37 8.63 -6.36
C ILE A 64 -5.46 9.38 -7.34
N ALA A 65 -4.16 9.08 -7.35
CA ALA A 65 -3.21 9.75 -8.22
C ALA A 65 -3.48 9.44 -9.71
N VAL A 66 -3.81 8.19 -10.04
CA VAL A 66 -4.16 7.78 -11.40
C VAL A 66 -5.47 8.43 -11.84
N ASP A 67 -6.50 8.38 -10.99
CA ASP A 67 -7.82 8.94 -11.28
C ASP A 67 -7.75 10.46 -11.52
N ASN A 68 -7.04 11.19 -10.68
CA ASN A 68 -6.80 12.61 -10.87
C ASN A 68 -6.08 12.90 -12.20
N CYS A 69 -5.05 12.13 -12.55
CA CYS A 69 -4.33 12.31 -13.80
C CYS A 69 -5.21 12.03 -15.04
N LEU A 70 -6.10 11.03 -14.96
CA LEU A 70 -7.06 10.74 -16.04
C LEU A 70 -8.06 11.89 -16.21
N GLN A 71 -8.61 12.41 -15.11
CA GLN A 71 -9.58 13.51 -15.12
C GLN A 71 -8.95 14.83 -15.58
N GLU A 72 -7.78 15.20 -15.08
CA GLU A 72 -7.09 16.44 -15.44
C GLU A 72 -6.70 16.52 -16.92
N ASN A 73 -6.42 15.39 -17.55
CA ASN A 73 -6.03 15.33 -18.96
C ASN A 73 -7.18 14.94 -19.89
N ASP A 74 -8.39 14.70 -19.38
CA ASP A 74 -9.56 14.24 -20.14
C ASP A 74 -9.22 13.04 -21.06
N MET A 75 -8.44 12.07 -20.50
CA MET A 75 -7.89 10.96 -21.27
C MET A 75 -8.96 9.94 -21.63
N SER A 76 -9.00 9.59 -22.89
CA SER A 76 -9.88 8.58 -23.47
C SER A 76 -9.09 7.39 -24.01
N TYR A 77 -9.77 6.30 -24.36
CA TYR A 77 -9.13 5.13 -24.96
C TYR A 77 -8.28 5.48 -26.21
N ARG A 78 -8.75 6.44 -27.04
CA ARG A 78 -8.06 6.84 -28.28
C ARG A 78 -6.75 7.59 -28.02
N ASP A 79 -6.55 8.12 -26.84
CA ASP A 79 -5.29 8.77 -26.47
C ASP A 79 -4.19 7.75 -26.19
N PHE A 80 -4.56 6.57 -25.70
CA PHE A 80 -3.63 5.47 -25.42
C PHE A 80 -3.29 4.63 -26.64
N VAL A 81 -4.25 4.49 -27.58
CA VAL A 81 -4.10 3.64 -28.77
C VAL A 81 -4.70 4.28 -30.01
N THR A 82 -4.06 4.03 -31.16
CA THR A 82 -4.58 4.37 -32.46
C THR A 82 -5.21 3.13 -33.08
N LEU A 83 -6.47 3.26 -33.51
CA LEU A 83 -7.18 2.23 -34.26
C LEU A 83 -7.06 2.53 -35.75
N GLU A 84 -6.50 1.62 -36.52
CA GLU A 84 -6.49 1.66 -37.97
C GLU A 84 -7.64 0.80 -38.48
N THR A 85 -8.45 1.35 -39.36
CA THR A 85 -9.57 0.66 -40.00
C THR A 85 -9.27 0.37 -41.46
N ASP A 86 -9.77 -0.75 -41.94
CA ASP A 86 -9.73 -1.10 -43.35
C ASP A 86 -10.75 -0.29 -44.19
N THR A 87 -10.79 -0.54 -45.49
CA THR A 87 -11.71 0.10 -46.42
C THR A 87 -13.18 -0.20 -46.12
N ALA A 88 -13.48 -1.23 -45.34
CA ALA A 88 -14.81 -1.61 -44.86
C ALA A 88 -15.17 -1.00 -43.48
N GLY A 89 -14.26 -0.18 -42.92
CA GLY A 89 -14.46 0.42 -41.58
C GLY A 89 -14.18 -0.50 -40.40
N LYS A 90 -13.58 -1.67 -40.65
CA LYS A 90 -13.22 -2.64 -39.58
C LYS A 90 -11.86 -2.33 -39.01
N VAL A 91 -11.68 -2.62 -37.71
CA VAL A 91 -10.38 -2.49 -37.04
C VAL A 91 -9.39 -3.49 -37.65
N ALA A 92 -8.41 -2.99 -38.39
CA ALA A 92 -7.36 -3.76 -39.02
C ALA A 92 -6.13 -3.87 -38.13
N SER A 93 -5.78 -2.82 -37.39
CA SER A 93 -4.68 -2.82 -36.46
C SER A 93 -4.93 -1.93 -35.23
N ILE A 94 -4.25 -2.26 -34.13
CA ILE A 94 -4.22 -1.46 -32.91
C ILE A 94 -2.77 -1.13 -32.62
N THR A 95 -2.45 0.17 -32.69
CA THR A 95 -1.09 0.65 -32.43
C THR A 95 -1.06 1.49 -31.14
N SER A 96 -0.11 1.21 -30.28
CA SER A 96 0.07 1.96 -29.03
C SER A 96 0.64 3.35 -29.31
N ASN A 97 0.04 4.39 -28.74
CA ASN A 97 0.55 5.76 -28.79
C ASN A 97 1.68 5.94 -27.78
N THR A 98 2.89 5.49 -28.14
CA THR A 98 4.04 5.45 -27.25
C THR A 98 4.40 6.81 -26.64
N VAL A 99 4.23 7.90 -27.39
CA VAL A 99 4.57 9.26 -26.92
C VAL A 99 3.57 9.73 -25.86
N ALA A 100 2.28 9.59 -26.14
CA ALA A 100 1.23 9.95 -25.17
C ALA A 100 1.32 9.07 -23.90
N ASN A 101 1.48 7.78 -24.09
CA ASN A 101 1.62 6.82 -22.99
C ASN A 101 2.84 7.12 -22.11
N SER A 102 3.98 7.46 -22.69
CA SER A 102 5.20 7.82 -21.92
C SER A 102 5.02 9.14 -21.16
N ARG A 103 4.27 10.10 -21.73
CA ARG A 103 3.95 11.37 -21.04
C ARG A 103 3.01 11.14 -19.87
N PHE A 104 1.92 10.41 -20.10
CA PHE A 104 0.95 10.09 -19.05
C PHE A 104 1.59 9.28 -17.92
N ARG A 105 2.38 8.23 -18.24
CA ARG A 105 3.13 7.46 -17.26
C ARG A 105 3.96 8.33 -16.33
N ARG A 106 4.71 9.31 -16.88
CA ARG A 106 5.51 10.23 -16.08
C ARG A 106 4.66 11.09 -15.15
N GLN A 107 3.54 11.63 -15.66
CA GLN A 107 2.60 12.42 -14.84
C GLN A 107 2.05 11.60 -13.65
N VAL A 108 1.65 10.35 -13.93
CA VAL A 108 1.18 9.43 -12.88
C VAL A 108 2.27 9.16 -11.85
N VAL A 109 3.51 8.83 -12.28
CA VAL A 109 4.62 8.58 -11.34
C VAL A 109 4.86 9.80 -10.44
N GLU A 110 4.89 11.01 -11.02
CA GLU A 110 5.04 12.25 -10.26
C GLU A 110 3.88 12.49 -9.28
N ALA A 111 2.65 12.21 -9.72
CA ALA A 111 1.46 12.34 -8.87
C ALA A 111 1.47 11.34 -7.71
N VAL A 112 1.86 10.08 -7.97
CA VAL A 112 1.99 9.04 -6.94
C VAL A 112 3.06 9.43 -5.92
N ILE A 113 4.23 9.90 -6.36
CA ILE A 113 5.29 10.36 -5.45
C ILE A 113 4.77 11.49 -4.54
N ARG A 114 4.08 12.49 -5.11
CA ARG A 114 3.48 13.58 -4.32
C ARG A 114 2.48 13.05 -3.30
N GLN A 115 1.57 12.18 -3.74
CA GLN A 115 0.50 11.64 -2.88
C GLN A 115 1.06 10.80 -1.74
N LEU A 116 2.05 9.94 -2.02
CA LEU A 116 2.73 9.14 -1.00
C LEU A 116 3.53 10.01 -0.02
N GLY A 117 4.14 11.10 -0.50
CA GLY A 117 4.89 12.05 0.35
C GLY A 117 4.00 12.84 1.31
N THR A 118 2.70 12.95 1.02
CA THR A 118 1.72 13.65 1.89
C THR A 118 0.94 12.71 2.80
N MET A 119 1.27 11.41 2.84
CA MET A 119 0.58 10.45 3.71
C MET A 119 0.63 10.87 5.17
N ASP A 120 -0.55 10.94 5.80
CA ASP A 120 -0.68 11.38 7.18
C ASP A 120 -0.09 10.35 8.16
N SER A 121 0.87 10.83 8.94
CA SER A 121 1.49 10.03 10.01
C SER A 121 0.52 9.68 11.15
N GLU A 122 -0.60 10.43 11.32
CA GLU A 122 -1.62 10.09 12.30
C GLU A 122 -2.44 8.87 11.87
N ALA A 123 -2.72 8.74 10.57
CA ALA A 123 -3.41 7.59 10.00
C ALA A 123 -2.61 6.30 10.18
N LEU A 124 -1.27 6.38 10.12
CA LEU A 124 -0.36 5.25 10.34
C LEU A 124 -0.20 4.88 11.81
N GLY A 125 -0.53 5.77 12.76
CA GLY A 125 -0.35 5.56 14.19
C GLY A 125 -1.07 4.29 14.70
N ILE A 126 -0.37 3.48 15.51
CA ILE A 126 -0.87 2.20 16.04
C ILE A 126 -1.04 2.30 17.54
N PRO A 127 -2.26 2.09 18.10
CA PRO A 127 -2.48 2.08 19.55
C PRO A 127 -1.68 0.97 20.22
N LEU A 128 -1.04 1.28 21.37
CA LEU A 128 -0.25 0.28 22.13
C LEU A 128 -1.07 -0.95 22.53
N GLY A 129 -2.35 -0.77 22.83
CA GLY A 129 -3.23 -1.88 23.18
C GLY A 129 -3.40 -2.90 22.05
N THR A 130 -3.38 -2.46 20.79
CA THR A 130 -3.41 -3.36 19.62
C THR A 130 -2.16 -4.22 19.55
N LEU A 131 -0.99 -3.68 19.95
CA LEU A 131 0.28 -4.40 19.93
C LEU A 131 0.37 -5.53 20.97
N THR A 132 -0.47 -5.48 22.02
CA THR A 132 -0.49 -6.53 23.04
C THR A 132 -1.09 -7.85 22.56
N GLY A 133 -1.79 -7.83 21.41
CA GLY A 133 -2.50 -8.99 20.87
C GLY A 133 -3.74 -9.39 21.66
N GLN A 134 -4.15 -8.61 22.67
CA GLN A 134 -5.33 -8.89 23.48
C GLN A 134 -6.56 -8.15 22.93
N PRO A 135 -7.67 -8.86 22.61
CA PRO A 135 -8.86 -8.25 22.03
C PRO A 135 -9.46 -7.11 22.87
N LEU A 136 -9.45 -7.28 24.21
CA LEU A 136 -9.97 -6.28 25.15
C LEU A 136 -9.20 -4.95 25.18
N LEU A 137 -7.93 -4.97 24.79
CA LEU A 137 -7.07 -3.80 24.77
C LEU A 137 -6.90 -3.21 23.37
N SER A 138 -7.47 -3.86 22.36
CA SER A 138 -7.38 -3.41 20.97
C SER A 138 -7.95 -2.00 20.81
N GLY A 139 -7.17 -1.12 20.19
CA GLY A 139 -7.54 0.28 19.99
C GLY A 139 -7.30 1.20 21.20
N ALA A 140 -6.95 0.65 22.39
CA ALA A 140 -6.74 1.43 23.60
C ALA A 140 -5.28 1.89 23.75
N GLY A 141 -5.10 3.00 24.50
CA GLY A 141 -3.79 3.52 24.87
C GLY A 141 -3.17 4.51 23.88
N PRO A 142 -2.00 5.04 24.20
CA PRO A 142 -1.29 5.98 23.34
C PRO A 142 -0.89 5.31 22.02
N ARG A 143 -0.84 6.11 20.94
CA ARG A 143 -0.44 5.61 19.62
C ARG A 143 1.06 5.65 19.45
N VAL A 144 1.63 4.54 18.99
CA VAL A 144 3.01 4.49 18.48
C VAL A 144 3.02 5.26 17.16
N ARG A 145 3.90 6.25 17.06
CA ARG A 145 4.04 7.06 15.85
C ARG A 145 4.77 6.25 14.79
N VAL A 146 4.12 6.07 13.66
CA VAL A 146 4.69 5.56 12.42
C VAL A 146 4.66 6.69 11.41
N LYS A 147 5.78 6.95 10.74
CA LYS A 147 5.88 8.03 9.74
C LYS A 147 6.41 7.47 8.44
N VAL A 148 5.99 8.05 7.32
CA VAL A 148 6.71 7.90 6.07
C VAL A 148 7.98 8.75 6.18
N ASP A 149 9.14 8.09 6.13
CA ASP A 149 10.45 8.76 6.16
C ASP A 149 10.78 9.29 4.77
N SER A 150 10.64 8.44 3.77
CA SER A 150 10.89 8.79 2.38
C SER A 150 10.09 7.91 1.43
N VAL A 151 9.79 8.47 0.26
CA VAL A 151 9.30 7.71 -0.88
C VAL A 151 10.52 7.17 -1.62
N GLY A 152 10.57 5.86 -1.80
CA GLY A 152 11.63 5.19 -2.53
C GLY A 152 11.35 5.16 -4.04
N GLU A 153 11.57 4.00 -4.64
CA GLU A 153 11.33 3.82 -6.07
C GLU A 153 9.83 3.76 -6.38
N VAL A 154 9.42 4.49 -7.43
CA VAL A 154 8.09 4.38 -8.04
C VAL A 154 8.27 4.09 -9.51
N THR A 155 7.78 2.95 -9.96
CA THR A 155 7.80 2.52 -11.37
C THR A 155 6.37 2.33 -11.87
N ALA A 156 6.16 2.55 -13.16
CA ALA A 156 4.88 2.32 -13.80
C ALA A 156 5.11 1.76 -15.22
N ASP A 157 4.43 0.66 -15.54
CA ASP A 157 4.54 0.00 -16.84
C ASP A 157 3.17 -0.35 -17.39
N TYR A 158 3.01 -0.20 -18.71
CA TYR A 158 1.78 -0.57 -19.39
C TYR A 158 1.72 -2.06 -19.67
N SER A 159 0.52 -2.63 -19.51
CA SER A 159 0.17 -3.95 -20.02
C SER A 159 -1.10 -3.88 -20.84
N ASN A 160 -1.08 -4.55 -21.99
CA ASN A 160 -2.23 -4.68 -22.87
C ASN A 160 -2.76 -6.09 -22.79
N THR A 161 -4.06 -6.24 -22.54
CA THR A 161 -4.71 -7.54 -22.44
C THR A 161 -5.86 -7.64 -23.43
N PHE A 162 -5.89 -8.74 -24.19
CA PHE A 162 -6.98 -9.08 -25.08
C PHE A 162 -7.72 -10.29 -24.53
N THR A 163 -9.02 -10.14 -24.28
CA THR A 163 -9.85 -11.22 -23.74
C THR A 163 -11.09 -11.39 -24.61
N SER A 164 -11.50 -12.62 -24.91
CA SER A 164 -12.76 -12.86 -25.62
C SER A 164 -13.93 -12.37 -24.76
N ALA A 165 -14.79 -11.52 -25.36
CA ALA A 165 -15.95 -10.95 -24.70
C ALA A 165 -17.27 -11.53 -25.24
N GLY A 166 -17.21 -12.54 -26.10
CA GLY A 166 -18.37 -13.19 -26.72
C GLY A 166 -18.06 -13.70 -28.11
N VAL A 167 -19.10 -14.06 -28.89
CA VAL A 167 -18.93 -14.48 -30.28
C VAL A 167 -18.46 -13.28 -31.10
N ASN A 168 -17.22 -13.36 -31.64
CA ASN A 168 -16.58 -12.31 -32.43
C ASN A 168 -16.42 -10.95 -31.74
N GLN A 169 -16.28 -10.96 -30.41
CA GLN A 169 -15.99 -9.78 -29.62
C GLN A 169 -14.71 -9.98 -28.83
N THR A 170 -13.82 -8.98 -28.88
CA THR A 170 -12.56 -8.97 -28.14
C THR A 170 -12.53 -7.73 -27.27
N LEU A 171 -12.43 -7.91 -25.97
CA LEU A 171 -12.19 -6.84 -25.02
C LEU A 171 -10.69 -6.54 -24.97
N HIS A 172 -10.31 -5.33 -25.34
CA HIS A 172 -8.97 -4.82 -25.19
C HIS A 172 -8.91 -3.89 -23.98
N ARG A 173 -7.97 -4.20 -23.07
CA ARG A 173 -7.70 -3.39 -21.88
C ARG A 173 -6.27 -2.89 -21.89
N VAL A 174 -6.12 -1.62 -21.56
CA VAL A 174 -4.84 -0.99 -21.29
C VAL A 174 -4.75 -0.77 -19.79
N CYS A 175 -3.86 -1.46 -19.12
CA CYS A 175 -3.66 -1.32 -17.68
C CYS A 175 -2.28 -0.74 -17.40
N LEU A 176 -2.21 0.08 -16.36
CA LEU A 176 -0.99 0.64 -15.82
C LEU A 176 -0.64 -0.10 -14.52
N ASN A 177 0.46 -0.83 -14.54
CA ASN A 177 1.00 -1.55 -13.38
C ASN A 177 1.98 -0.63 -12.68
N ILE A 178 1.65 -0.24 -11.46
CA ILE A 178 2.44 0.71 -10.67
C ILE A 178 3.02 -0.05 -9.48
N THR A 179 4.33 0.01 -9.32
CA THR A 179 5.01 -0.49 -8.13
C THR A 179 5.63 0.69 -7.40
N ALA A 180 5.32 0.81 -6.13
CA ALA A 180 5.82 1.88 -5.28
C ALA A 180 6.40 1.31 -3.98
N THR A 181 7.49 1.90 -3.52
CA THR A 181 8.13 1.57 -2.24
C THR A 181 8.19 2.81 -1.37
N VAL A 182 7.81 2.67 -0.10
CA VAL A 182 8.01 3.71 0.91
C VAL A 182 8.84 3.15 2.07
N TYR A 183 9.58 4.02 2.72
CA TYR A 183 10.30 3.70 3.93
C TYR A 183 9.54 4.25 5.14
N LEU A 184 9.12 3.35 6.03
CA LEU A 184 8.43 3.72 7.26
C LEU A 184 9.45 3.83 8.39
N PHE A 185 9.41 4.95 9.10
CA PHE A 185 10.15 5.12 10.35
C PHE A 185 9.32 4.55 11.51
N LEU A 186 9.82 3.47 12.10
CA LEU A 186 9.30 2.88 13.34
C LEU A 186 10.29 3.15 14.49
N PRO A 187 9.85 3.07 15.75
CA PRO A 187 10.78 3.18 16.88
C PRO A 187 11.88 2.10 16.82
N GLY A 188 13.10 2.53 16.47
CA GLY A 188 14.28 1.68 16.42
C GLY A 188 14.64 1.09 15.06
N GLU A 189 13.86 1.35 13.99
CA GLU A 189 14.21 0.86 12.64
C GLU A 189 13.49 1.61 11.52
N ILE A 190 13.99 1.40 10.30
CA ILE A 190 13.34 1.81 9.06
C ILE A 190 12.87 0.56 8.33
N LEU A 191 11.58 0.50 8.03
CA LEU A 191 10.93 -0.63 7.38
C LEU A 191 10.56 -0.27 5.94
N PRO A 192 11.10 -0.95 4.91
CA PRO A 192 10.65 -0.78 3.54
C PRO A 192 9.32 -1.51 3.34
N VAL A 193 8.36 -0.82 2.73
CA VAL A 193 7.06 -1.38 2.34
C VAL A 193 6.87 -1.13 0.85
N SER A 194 6.68 -2.20 0.09
CA SER A 194 6.43 -2.14 -1.35
C SER A 194 5.02 -2.64 -1.65
N VAL A 195 4.38 -1.98 -2.62
CA VAL A 195 3.06 -2.35 -3.12
C VAL A 195 3.07 -2.32 -4.64
N SER A 196 2.33 -3.25 -5.24
CA SER A 196 2.05 -3.23 -6.68
C SER A 196 0.53 -3.16 -6.87
N SER A 197 0.09 -2.18 -7.68
CA SER A 197 -1.31 -2.00 -8.06
C SER A 197 -1.42 -1.99 -9.58
N SER A 198 -2.48 -2.61 -10.11
CA SER A 198 -2.79 -2.63 -11.54
C SER A 198 -4.10 -1.88 -11.76
N VAL A 199 -4.01 -0.71 -12.38
CA VAL A 199 -5.15 0.15 -12.64
C VAL A 199 -5.46 0.13 -14.13
N CYS A 200 -6.71 -0.20 -14.51
CA CYS A 200 -7.15 -0.16 -15.89
C CYS A 200 -7.45 1.29 -16.29
N VAL A 201 -6.64 1.83 -17.20
CA VAL A 201 -6.75 3.24 -17.62
C VAL A 201 -7.61 3.43 -18.87
N ALA A 202 -7.77 2.36 -19.66
CA ALA A 202 -8.65 2.39 -20.84
C ALA A 202 -9.10 0.98 -21.22
N GLU A 203 -10.35 0.85 -21.69
CA GLU A 203 -10.84 -0.40 -22.27
C GLU A 203 -11.80 -0.13 -23.44
N THR A 204 -11.88 -1.07 -24.36
CA THR A 204 -12.83 -1.08 -25.47
C THR A 204 -13.17 -2.48 -25.91
N VAL A 205 -14.36 -2.65 -26.46
CA VAL A 205 -14.77 -3.89 -27.12
C VAL A 205 -14.62 -3.72 -28.62
N ILE A 206 -13.84 -4.60 -29.22
CA ILE A 206 -13.64 -4.69 -30.67
C ILE A 206 -14.59 -5.76 -31.20
N VAL A 207 -15.49 -5.38 -32.07
CA VAL A 207 -16.47 -6.29 -32.67
C VAL A 207 -15.95 -6.76 -34.04
N GLY A 208 -15.74 -8.07 -34.15
CA GLY A 208 -15.40 -8.74 -35.41
C GLY A 208 -16.65 -9.15 -36.21
N GLU A 209 -16.41 -9.77 -37.38
CA GLU A 209 -17.51 -10.34 -38.18
C GLU A 209 -18.07 -11.63 -37.57
N THR A 210 -19.38 -11.80 -37.66
CA THR A 210 -20.00 -13.12 -37.44
C THR A 210 -19.63 -14.04 -38.59
N PRO A 211 -19.06 -15.23 -38.38
CA PRO A 211 -18.79 -16.17 -39.42
C PRO A 211 -20.10 -16.52 -40.17
N ASP A 212 -20.08 -16.44 -41.51
CA ASP A 212 -21.22 -16.81 -42.36
C ASP A 212 -21.72 -18.23 -42.15
N THR A 213 -20.90 -19.08 -41.54
CA THR A 213 -21.19 -20.47 -41.20
C THR A 213 -22.31 -20.62 -40.17
N TYR A 214 -22.58 -19.64 -39.32
CA TYR A 214 -23.70 -19.68 -38.35
C TYR A 214 -25.06 -19.38 -38.99
N LEU A 215 -25.11 -18.80 -40.17
CA LEU A 215 -26.37 -18.48 -40.86
C LEU A 215 -26.94 -19.63 -41.67
N ASN A 216 -26.20 -20.75 -41.86
CA ASN A 216 -26.61 -21.86 -42.74
C ASN A 216 -27.22 -23.08 -41.98
N PHE A 217 -27.37 -23.05 -40.67
CA PHE A 217 -27.98 -24.16 -39.94
C PHE A 217 -29.51 -24.14 -39.95
N ASP A 218 -30.17 -23.07 -40.43
CA ASP A 218 -31.62 -22.94 -40.33
C ASP A 218 -32.35 -23.09 -41.70
N LYS A 219 -31.69 -23.60 -42.77
CA LYS A 219 -32.32 -23.85 -44.10
C LYS A 219 -32.35 -25.32 -44.49
N GLY A 220 -32.39 -26.24 -43.58
CA GLY A 220 -32.48 -27.66 -43.91
C GLY A 220 -33.49 -28.43 -43.10
N ASN A 221 -34.80 -28.14 -43.22
CA ASN A 221 -35.87 -29.12 -43.19
C ASN A 221 -37.25 -28.43 -43.29
N SER A 222 -37.75 -28.43 -44.52
CA SER A 222 -39.21 -28.40 -44.79
C SER A 222 -39.45 -29.41 -45.91
#